data_397b5aff5fc4da2b6e0a74b92e176f9c
#
_entry.id   397b5aff5fc4da2b6e0a74b92e176f9c
#
_cell.length_a   1.000
_cell.length_b   1.000
_cell.length_c   1.000
_cell.angle_alpha   90.00
_cell.angle_beta   90.00
_cell.angle_gamma   90.00
#
_symmetry.space_group_name_H-M   'P 1'
#
loop_
_entity.id
_entity.type
_entity.pdbx_description
1 polymer ?
#
loop_
_entity_poly.entity_id
_entity_poly.type
_entity_poly.pdbx_seq_one_letter_code
_entity_poly.pdbx_strand_id
1 'polypeptide(L)'
;ELIAAAKKNIKNENCHFYTMSAVDAVSNPKITARKYDIVLDVGVSMYINEEELVECYRGLKQLADRDTLFYFEESVGKKERITLNHLWSDNLNAYYSAIYRTREEYKSLIEECMNGVEFIEEGYLHCLDKEEHVETSHWYAIFRLKKDCDLG
;
A
#
# COMPACT_ATOMS: atom_id res chain seq x y z
N GLU A 1 2.06 -6.53 19.69
CA GLU A 1 0.79 -7.09 20.21
C GLU A 1 0.00 -7.76 19.08
N LEU A 2 -0.37 -7.08 17.99
CA LEU A 2 -1.16 -7.62 16.88
C LEU A 2 -0.52 -8.86 16.21
N ILE A 3 0.77 -8.83 15.93
CA ILE A 3 1.49 -9.98 15.33
C ILE A 3 1.48 -11.19 16.27
N ALA A 4 1.59 -10.98 17.58
CA ALA A 4 1.48 -12.08 18.54
C ALA A 4 0.08 -12.70 18.54
N ALA A 5 -0.97 -11.88 18.44
CA ALA A 5 -2.34 -12.34 18.31
C ALA A 5 -2.56 -13.11 16.99
N ALA A 6 -2.05 -12.61 15.88
CA ALA A 6 -2.12 -13.29 14.58
C ALA A 6 -1.46 -14.68 14.64
N LYS A 7 -0.25 -14.78 15.17
CA LYS A 7 0.48 -16.05 15.36
C LYS A 7 -0.25 -17.02 16.29
N LYS A 8 -1.00 -16.50 17.27
CA LYS A 8 -1.80 -17.34 18.18
C LYS A 8 -3.04 -17.91 17.49
N ASN A 9 -3.70 -17.10 16.66
CA ASN A 9 -4.99 -17.42 16.07
C ASN A 9 -4.86 -18.21 14.75
N ILE A 10 -3.83 -17.95 13.97
CA ILE A 10 -3.61 -18.59 12.68
C ILE A 10 -2.55 -19.68 12.83
N LYS A 11 -2.98 -20.95 12.84
CA LYS A 11 -2.16 -22.14 13.02
C LYS A 11 -1.84 -22.81 11.66
N ASN A 12 -1.42 -22.01 10.69
CA ASN A 12 -1.03 -22.49 9.37
C ASN A 12 0.48 -22.30 9.18
N GLU A 13 1.22 -23.36 8.93
CA GLU A 13 2.67 -23.34 8.73
C GLU A 13 3.12 -22.54 7.51
N ASN A 14 2.22 -22.34 6.54
CA ASN A 14 2.45 -21.52 5.35
C ASN A 14 2.23 -20.01 5.60
N CYS A 15 1.72 -19.63 6.79
CA CYS A 15 1.51 -18.25 7.16
C CYS A 15 2.68 -17.72 7.99
N HIS A 16 3.36 -16.70 7.49
CA HIS A 16 4.48 -16.07 8.16
C HIS A 16 4.13 -14.63 8.56
N PHE A 17 4.35 -14.31 9.83
CA PHE A 17 4.04 -12.99 10.39
C PHE A 17 5.31 -12.33 10.90
N TYR A 18 5.56 -11.11 10.46
CA TYR A 18 6.75 -10.32 10.81
C TYR A 18 6.36 -9.01 11.49
N THR A 19 7.17 -8.57 12.46
CA THR A 19 7.05 -7.25 13.08
C THR A 19 8.17 -6.39 12.52
N MET A 20 7.85 -5.56 11.55
CA MET A 20 8.79 -4.65 10.89
C MET A 20 8.05 -3.52 10.19
N SER A 21 8.74 -2.47 9.79
CA SER A 21 8.19 -1.45 8.91
C SER A 21 8.01 -1.99 7.49
N ALA A 22 7.20 -1.29 6.66
CA ALA A 22 7.04 -1.65 5.26
C ALA A 22 8.37 -1.51 4.49
N VAL A 23 9.17 -0.48 4.80
CA VAL A 23 10.48 -0.26 4.19
C VAL A 23 11.46 -1.38 4.54
N ASP A 24 11.50 -1.81 5.81
CA ASP A 24 12.32 -2.95 6.22
C ASP A 24 11.85 -4.25 5.55
N ALA A 25 10.54 -4.41 5.34
CA ALA A 25 9.97 -5.60 4.72
C ALA A 25 10.47 -5.79 3.29
N VAL A 26 10.51 -4.72 2.48
CA VAL A 26 10.92 -4.79 1.08
C VAL A 26 12.43 -4.95 0.89
N SER A 27 13.22 -4.81 1.94
CA SER A 27 14.67 -5.08 1.96
C SER A 27 15.05 -6.38 2.71
N ASN A 28 14.08 -7.05 3.34
CA ASN A 28 14.34 -8.22 4.17
C ASN A 28 14.55 -9.49 3.33
N PRO A 29 15.72 -10.17 3.42
CA PRO A 29 15.99 -11.37 2.62
C PRO A 29 14.98 -12.51 2.80
N LYS A 30 14.34 -12.62 3.97
CA LYS A 30 13.29 -13.63 4.21
C LYS A 30 12.04 -13.39 3.37
N ILE A 31 11.83 -12.16 2.93
CA ILE A 31 10.70 -11.74 2.11
C ILE A 31 11.13 -11.66 0.65
N THR A 32 12.28 -11.02 0.37
CA THR A 32 12.73 -10.73 -1.00
C THR A 32 13.35 -11.92 -1.74
N ALA A 33 13.63 -13.04 -1.04
CA ALA A 33 14.23 -14.23 -1.65
C ALA A 33 13.31 -14.97 -2.65
N ARG A 34 12.05 -14.56 -2.77
CA ARG A 34 11.06 -15.16 -3.67
C ARG A 34 10.19 -14.12 -4.35
N LYS A 35 9.51 -14.51 -5.41
CA LYS A 35 8.44 -13.74 -6.05
C LYS A 35 7.10 -14.16 -5.49
N TYR A 36 6.12 -13.30 -5.62
CA TYR A 36 4.76 -13.50 -5.09
C TYR A 36 3.75 -13.38 -6.22
N ASP A 37 2.70 -14.19 -6.19
CA ASP A 37 1.59 -14.08 -7.14
C ASP A 37 0.74 -12.86 -6.89
N ILE A 38 0.58 -12.50 -5.60
CA ILE A 38 -0.20 -11.33 -5.17
C ILE A 38 0.57 -10.57 -4.08
N VAL A 39 0.61 -9.26 -4.21
CA VAL A 39 1.15 -8.33 -3.22
C VAL A 39 0.04 -7.35 -2.83
N LEU A 40 -0.22 -7.24 -1.53
CA LEU A 40 -1.27 -6.37 -0.98
C LEU A 40 -0.64 -5.22 -0.19
N ASP A 41 -1.06 -3.98 -0.49
CA ASP A 41 -0.81 -2.78 0.31
C ASP A 41 -2.17 -2.18 0.67
N VAL A 42 -2.56 -2.34 1.93
CA VAL A 42 -3.90 -1.97 2.40
C VAL A 42 -3.80 -1.11 3.66
N GLY A 43 -4.10 0.18 3.52
CA GLY A 43 -4.14 1.14 4.62
C GLY A 43 -2.78 1.36 5.30
N VAL A 44 -1.68 1.31 4.57
CA VAL A 44 -0.31 1.44 5.09
C VAL A 44 0.39 2.67 4.55
N SER A 45 0.29 2.92 3.26
CA SER A 45 1.03 3.96 2.55
C SER A 45 0.71 5.38 3.02
N MET A 46 -0.48 5.60 3.57
CA MET A 46 -0.86 6.90 4.14
C MET A 46 -0.08 7.26 5.42
N TYR A 47 0.55 6.28 6.07
CA TYR A 47 1.36 6.51 7.28
C TYR A 47 2.86 6.69 6.99
N ILE A 48 3.26 6.58 5.73
CA ILE A 48 4.65 6.63 5.30
C ILE A 48 4.93 7.99 4.65
N ASN A 49 6.06 8.61 5.02
CA ASN A 49 6.50 9.86 4.39
C ASN A 49 6.93 9.62 2.93
N GLU A 50 7.18 10.71 2.18
CA GLU A 50 7.44 10.63 0.75
C GLU A 50 8.70 9.83 0.41
N GLU A 51 9.80 10.08 1.11
CA GLU A 51 11.10 9.44 0.85
C GLU A 51 11.04 7.94 1.11
N GLU A 52 10.51 7.56 2.27
CA GLU A 52 10.35 6.15 2.65
C GLU A 52 9.34 5.42 1.74
N LEU A 53 8.29 6.11 1.26
CA LEU A 53 7.30 5.52 0.37
C LEU A 53 7.90 5.21 -1.01
N VAL A 54 8.74 6.10 -1.54
CA VAL A 54 9.51 5.87 -2.77
C VAL A 54 10.40 4.64 -2.64
N GLU A 55 11.12 4.50 -1.51
CA GLU A 55 11.94 3.32 -1.24
C GLU A 55 11.10 2.05 -1.15
N CYS A 56 9.96 2.13 -0.46
CA CYS A 56 9.02 1.02 -0.33
C CYS A 56 8.53 0.53 -1.71
N TYR A 57 8.05 1.43 -2.56
CA TYR A 57 7.54 1.05 -3.88
C TYR A 57 8.61 0.51 -4.82
N ARG A 58 9.83 1.07 -4.80
CA ARG A 58 10.97 0.50 -5.51
C ARG A 58 11.31 -0.90 -5.03
N GLY A 59 11.21 -1.13 -3.72
CA GLY A 59 11.42 -2.44 -3.12
C GLY A 59 10.31 -3.45 -3.45
N LEU A 60 9.04 -3.03 -3.50
CA LEU A 60 7.92 -3.88 -3.89
C LEU A 60 8.09 -4.46 -5.30
N LYS A 61 8.66 -3.70 -6.24
CA LYS A 61 9.00 -4.20 -7.58
C LYS A 61 9.87 -5.45 -7.54
N GLN A 62 10.77 -5.56 -6.55
CA GLN A 62 11.65 -6.73 -6.42
C GLN A 62 10.90 -7.99 -5.99
N LEU A 63 9.69 -7.86 -5.44
CA LEU A 63 8.85 -8.99 -5.02
C LEU A 63 8.03 -9.58 -6.18
N ALA A 64 8.02 -8.89 -7.32
CA ALA A 64 7.16 -9.21 -8.45
C ALA A 64 7.90 -9.94 -9.57
N ASP A 65 7.15 -10.75 -10.30
CA ASP A 65 7.44 -11.17 -11.66
C ASP A 65 6.36 -10.63 -12.63
N ARG A 66 6.31 -11.17 -13.84
CA ARG A 66 5.39 -10.69 -14.90
C ARG A 66 3.91 -10.92 -14.62
N ASP A 67 3.60 -11.89 -13.77
CA ASP A 67 2.22 -12.33 -13.50
C ASP A 67 1.74 -11.89 -12.11
N THR A 68 2.63 -11.25 -11.33
CA THR A 68 2.29 -10.73 -10.01
C THR A 68 1.23 -9.63 -10.11
N LEU A 69 0.14 -9.80 -9.37
CA LEU A 69 -0.88 -8.77 -9.18
C LEU A 69 -0.60 -7.97 -7.91
N PHE A 70 -0.63 -6.67 -8.04
CA PHE A 70 -0.63 -5.76 -6.90
C PHE A 70 -2.07 -5.32 -6.64
N TYR A 71 -2.50 -5.44 -5.39
CA TYR A 71 -3.71 -4.81 -4.89
C TYR A 71 -3.31 -3.71 -3.92
N PHE A 72 -3.73 -2.51 -4.23
CA PHE A 72 -3.50 -1.32 -3.44
C PHE A 72 -4.84 -0.76 -2.97
N GLU A 73 -4.94 -0.40 -1.68
CA GLU A 73 -6.13 0.21 -1.13
C GLU A 73 -5.73 1.25 -0.08
N GLU A 74 -6.14 2.51 -0.30
CA GLU A 74 -5.81 3.60 0.60
C GLU A 74 -6.94 4.63 0.72
N SER A 75 -6.93 5.32 1.85
CA SER A 75 -7.71 6.55 1.99
C SER A 75 -7.02 7.67 1.21
N VAL A 76 -7.75 8.31 0.32
CA VAL A 76 -7.25 9.39 -0.56
C VAL A 76 -7.99 10.70 -0.32
N GLY A 77 -7.31 11.82 -0.50
CA GLY A 77 -7.95 13.12 -0.59
C GLY A 77 -8.72 13.26 -1.91
N LYS A 78 -9.99 13.65 -1.83
CA LYS A 78 -10.88 13.74 -3.02
C LYS A 78 -10.48 14.86 -3.99
N LYS A 79 -9.98 15.97 -3.49
CA LYS A 79 -9.63 17.16 -4.28
C LYS A 79 -8.16 17.49 -4.23
N GLU A 80 -7.58 17.36 -3.04
CA GLU A 80 -6.21 17.71 -2.76
C GLU A 80 -5.62 16.82 -1.67
N ARG A 81 -4.31 16.82 -1.53
CA ARG A 81 -3.59 16.15 -0.45
C ARG A 81 -3.98 16.75 0.90
N ILE A 82 -4.29 15.90 1.85
CA ILE A 82 -4.57 16.29 3.23
C ILE A 82 -3.49 15.69 4.12
N THR A 83 -2.77 16.52 4.85
CA THR A 83 -1.75 16.07 5.79
C THR A 83 -2.21 16.36 7.22
N LEU A 84 -2.38 15.31 7.99
CA LEU A 84 -2.66 15.36 9.41
C LEU A 84 -1.35 15.13 10.17
N ASN A 85 -1.01 16.05 11.06
CA ASN A 85 0.19 15.93 11.87
C ASN A 85 -0.15 16.05 13.35
N HIS A 86 -0.05 14.92 14.04
CA HIS A 86 -0.24 14.83 15.49
C HIS A 86 -1.59 15.41 15.95
N LEU A 87 -2.68 15.10 15.24
CA LEU A 87 -4.04 15.48 15.62
C LEU A 87 -4.64 14.46 16.57
N TRP A 88 -5.36 14.93 17.57
CA TRP A 88 -6.12 14.06 18.44
C TRP A 88 -7.31 13.46 17.69
N SER A 89 -7.47 12.16 17.78
CA SER A 89 -8.62 11.42 17.24
C SER A 89 -9.44 10.84 18.38
N ASP A 90 -10.67 11.32 18.56
CA ASP A 90 -11.60 10.80 19.56
C ASP A 90 -11.95 9.32 19.28
N ASN A 91 -12.10 8.95 18.02
CA ASN A 91 -12.41 7.59 17.60
C ASN A 91 -11.29 6.59 17.95
N LEU A 92 -10.03 7.02 17.83
CA LEU A 92 -8.86 6.18 18.14
C LEU A 92 -8.42 6.34 19.60
N ASN A 93 -8.92 7.36 20.29
CA ASN A 93 -8.44 7.80 21.60
C ASN A 93 -6.91 7.94 21.64
N ALA A 94 -6.35 8.52 20.58
CA ALA A 94 -4.91 8.68 20.37
C ALA A 94 -4.59 9.82 19.41
N TYR A 95 -3.34 10.29 19.47
CA TYR A 95 -2.82 11.18 18.44
C TYR A 95 -2.61 10.43 17.14
N TYR A 96 -2.96 11.09 16.05
CA TYR A 96 -3.00 10.50 14.71
C TYR A 96 -2.26 11.39 13.72
N SER A 97 -1.48 10.77 12.86
CA SER A 97 -0.78 11.43 11.74
C SER A 97 -0.99 10.59 10.49
N ALA A 98 -1.36 11.23 9.38
CA ALA A 98 -1.53 10.57 8.09
C ALA A 98 -1.36 11.56 6.93
N ILE A 99 -1.02 11.06 5.78
CA ILE A 99 -0.93 11.79 4.51
C ILE A 99 -1.92 11.16 3.55
N TYR A 100 -3.10 11.74 3.42
CA TYR A 100 -4.08 11.35 2.41
C TYR A 100 -3.69 11.99 1.08
N ARG A 101 -2.85 11.30 0.31
CA ARG A 101 -2.48 11.70 -1.04
C ARG A 101 -3.69 11.58 -1.95
N THR A 102 -3.71 12.30 -3.05
CA THR A 102 -4.73 12.10 -4.08
C THR A 102 -4.48 10.79 -4.82
N ARG A 103 -5.49 10.28 -5.50
CA ARG A 103 -5.38 9.12 -6.38
C ARG A 103 -4.27 9.33 -7.42
N GLU A 104 -4.23 10.52 -8.00
CA GLU A 104 -3.26 10.90 -9.03
C GLU A 104 -1.83 10.89 -8.50
N GLU A 105 -1.61 11.35 -7.27
CA GLU A 105 -0.30 11.31 -6.63
C GLU A 105 0.17 9.87 -6.39
N TYR A 106 -0.71 8.98 -5.89
CA TYR A 106 -0.37 7.57 -5.73
C TYR A 106 -0.06 6.89 -7.07
N LYS A 107 -0.86 7.14 -8.11
CA LYS A 107 -0.61 6.59 -9.45
C LYS A 107 0.73 7.04 -10.00
N SER A 108 1.05 8.32 -9.90
CA SER A 108 2.33 8.88 -10.35
C SER A 108 3.51 8.25 -9.60
N LEU A 109 3.42 8.10 -8.28
CA LEU A 109 4.45 7.46 -7.47
C LEU A 109 4.65 5.98 -7.86
N ILE A 110 3.57 5.23 -8.03
CA ILE A 110 3.62 3.83 -8.45
C ILE A 110 4.28 3.72 -9.83
N GLU A 111 3.87 4.53 -10.80
CA GLU A 111 4.42 4.54 -12.16
C GLU A 111 5.91 4.90 -12.16
N GLU A 112 6.31 5.92 -11.41
CA GLU A 112 7.70 6.36 -11.30
C GLU A 112 8.58 5.30 -10.64
N CYS A 113 8.14 4.75 -9.51
CA CYS A 113 8.96 3.84 -8.71
C CYS A 113 9.04 2.43 -9.30
N MET A 114 7.96 1.96 -9.92
CA MET A 114 7.88 0.59 -10.44
C MET A 114 8.22 0.49 -11.93
N ASN A 115 8.36 1.62 -12.63
CA ASN A 115 8.81 1.71 -14.02
C ASN A 115 8.06 0.78 -14.98
N GLY A 116 6.92 1.25 -15.45
CA GLY A 116 6.08 0.53 -16.40
C GLY A 116 5.07 -0.39 -15.71
N VAL A 117 4.05 0.18 -15.14
CA VAL A 117 2.88 -0.53 -14.61
C VAL A 117 1.70 -0.45 -15.59
N GLU A 118 0.85 -1.46 -15.53
CA GLU A 118 -0.44 -1.49 -16.20
C GLU A 118 -1.52 -1.55 -15.12
N PHE A 119 -2.31 -0.49 -14.98
CA PHE A 119 -3.50 -0.50 -14.15
C PHE A 119 -4.60 -1.30 -14.85
N ILE A 120 -5.04 -2.40 -14.20
CA ILE A 120 -6.05 -3.33 -14.72
C ILE A 120 -7.43 -2.87 -14.31
N GLU A 121 -7.56 -2.47 -13.05
CA GLU A 121 -8.82 -2.02 -12.46
C GLU A 121 -8.53 -0.99 -11.37
N GLU A 122 -9.41 -0.01 -11.23
CA GLU A 122 -9.39 0.93 -10.13
C GLU A 122 -10.81 1.42 -9.81
N GLY A 123 -11.04 1.83 -8.59
CA GLY A 123 -12.35 2.33 -8.17
C GLY A 123 -12.38 2.84 -6.73
N TYR A 124 -13.58 3.15 -6.27
CA TYR A 124 -13.82 3.59 -4.91
C TYR A 124 -14.68 2.59 -4.15
N LEU A 125 -14.32 2.31 -2.91
CA LEU A 125 -15.07 1.43 -2.02
C LEU A 125 -16.15 2.23 -1.29
N HIS A 126 -17.22 2.56 -1.99
CA HIS A 126 -18.30 3.42 -1.47
C HIS A 126 -18.96 2.88 -0.18
N CYS A 127 -18.90 1.59 0.07
CA CYS A 127 -19.44 1.02 1.31
C CYS A 127 -18.70 1.46 2.58
N LEU A 128 -17.50 2.02 2.43
CA LEU A 128 -16.67 2.55 3.52
C LEU A 128 -16.80 4.08 3.65
N ASP A 129 -17.35 4.74 2.63
CA ASP A 129 -17.58 6.18 2.65
C ASP A 129 -18.79 6.49 3.52
N LYS A 130 -18.54 6.99 4.72
CA LYS A 130 -19.59 7.58 5.55
C LYS A 130 -19.79 9.02 5.13
N GLU A 131 -21.00 9.57 5.35
CA GLU A 131 -21.30 10.99 5.10
C GLU A 131 -20.34 11.94 5.83
N GLU A 132 -19.71 11.47 6.92
CA GLU A 132 -18.73 12.19 7.72
C GLU A 132 -17.38 12.39 6.98
N HIS A 133 -17.06 11.60 5.95
CA HIS A 133 -15.82 11.69 5.19
C HIS A 133 -15.97 12.51 3.91
N VAL A 134 -16.29 13.80 4.06
CA VAL A 134 -16.55 14.70 2.91
C VAL A 134 -15.29 14.91 2.06
N GLU A 135 -14.12 14.94 2.68
CA GLU A 135 -12.85 15.31 2.04
C GLU A 135 -12.00 14.11 1.59
N THR A 136 -12.29 12.91 2.10
CA THR A 136 -11.55 11.68 1.80
C THR A 136 -12.46 10.61 1.21
N SER A 137 -11.86 9.64 0.54
CA SER A 137 -12.55 8.44 0.02
C SER A 137 -11.60 7.25 0.07
N HIS A 138 -12.13 6.04 0.06
CA HIS A 138 -11.32 4.83 -0.07
C HIS A 138 -11.18 4.46 -1.54
N TRP A 139 -9.97 4.53 -2.04
CA TRP A 139 -9.62 4.18 -3.41
C TRP A 139 -8.83 2.87 -3.43
N TYR A 140 -9.10 2.04 -4.43
CA TYR A 140 -8.32 0.86 -4.71
C TYR A 140 -7.84 0.82 -6.16
N ALA A 141 -6.74 0.11 -6.38
CA ALA A 141 -6.21 -0.19 -7.69
C ALA A 141 -5.65 -1.62 -7.74
N ILE A 142 -5.88 -2.27 -8.86
CA ILE A 142 -5.24 -3.53 -9.24
C ILE A 142 -4.34 -3.24 -10.42
N PHE A 143 -3.06 -3.59 -10.30
CA PHE A 143 -2.09 -3.36 -11.36
C PHE A 143 -1.04 -4.47 -11.41
N ARG A 144 -0.27 -4.51 -12.47
CA ARG A 144 0.89 -5.40 -12.67
C ARG A 144 2.02 -4.67 -13.37
N LEU A 145 3.21 -5.27 -13.38
CA LEU A 145 4.30 -4.79 -14.21
C LEU A 145 3.96 -5.02 -15.68
N LYS A 146 4.21 -4.03 -16.55
CA LYS A 146 4.08 -4.20 -18.01
C LYS A 146 5.03 -5.30 -18.46
N LYS A 147 4.57 -6.11 -19.39
CA LYS A 147 5.45 -6.99 -20.15
C LYS A 147 6.37 -6.07 -20.95
N ASP A 148 7.69 -6.17 -20.75
CA ASP A 148 8.62 -5.50 -21.63
C ASP A 148 8.22 -5.90 -23.06
N CYS A 149 7.85 -4.91 -23.87
CA CYS A 149 7.90 -5.13 -25.30
C CYS A 149 9.37 -5.40 -25.57
N ASP A 150 9.72 -6.64 -25.88
CA ASP A 150 11.03 -6.99 -26.36
C ASP A 150 11.34 -6.01 -27.51
N LEU A 151 12.19 -5.03 -27.23
CA LEU A 151 12.84 -4.27 -28.26
C LEU A 151 13.75 -5.28 -28.95
N GLY A 152 13.20 -5.88 -30.04
CA GLY A 152 13.92 -6.74 -30.93
C GLY A 152 15.09 -6.02 -31.63
#